data_dbe0277371be5c2fb9cbe1014d906758
#
_entry.id   dbe0277371be5c2fb9cbe1014d906758
#
_cell.length_a   1.000
_cell.length_b   1.000
_cell.length_c   1.000
_cell.angle_alpha   90.00
_cell.angle_beta   90.00
_cell.angle_gamma   90.00
#
_symmetry.space_group_name_H-M   'P 1'
#
loop_
_entity.id
_entity.type
_entity.pdbx_description
1 polymer ?
#
loop_
_entity_poly.entity_id
_entity_poly.type
_entity_poly.pdbx_seq_one_letter_code
_entity_poly.pdbx_strand_id
1 'polypeptide(L)'
;MSYMNKNAELKNGYNAYIDSSVDDMGTQMDVGLLLMEAGDTYTIEEAEKETAVLLFSGTVTYQWGDQTCEADRPDCFHHEAFCLLAPRKTKIVLTAHAHSELYIQKTVNDTDYQAVMYTPETVQTQHAGCNGELLGCMEREIKTFFDYDNAPFSKMVLGEVLNHP
;
A
#
# COMPACT_ATOMS: atom_id res chain seq x y z
N MET A 1 -23.86 -6.04 12.47
CA MET A 1 -22.40 -5.85 12.30
C MET A 1 -22.16 -4.45 11.80
N SER A 2 -21.26 -3.70 12.40
CA SER A 2 -20.87 -2.36 11.91
C SER A 2 -19.53 -2.50 11.20
N TYR A 3 -19.52 -2.25 9.89
CA TYR A 3 -18.29 -2.20 9.09
C TYR A 3 -17.46 -0.94 9.31
N MET A 4 -17.90 -0.05 10.20
CA MET A 4 -17.18 1.17 10.51
C MET A 4 -16.42 1.00 11.81
N ASN A 5 -15.10 1.00 11.73
CA ASN A 5 -14.24 1.16 12.90
C ASN A 5 -14.40 2.58 13.41
N LYS A 6 -15.21 2.75 14.48
CA LYS A 6 -15.53 4.07 15.02
C LYS A 6 -14.32 4.56 15.83
N ASN A 7 -13.58 5.53 15.27
CA ASN A 7 -12.69 6.42 16.01
C ASN A 7 -11.64 5.76 16.92
N ALA A 8 -10.90 4.78 16.38
CA ALA A 8 -9.65 4.41 17.02
C ALA A 8 -8.66 5.56 16.82
N GLU A 9 -8.15 6.14 17.90
CA GLU A 9 -7.01 7.05 17.81
C GLU A 9 -5.84 6.27 17.18
N LEU A 10 -5.32 6.79 16.08
CA LEU A 10 -4.12 6.23 15.46
C LEU A 10 -2.92 6.46 16.36
N LYS A 11 -2.11 5.43 16.52
CA LYS A 11 -0.91 5.46 17.35
C LYS A 11 0.31 5.23 16.48
N ASN A 12 1.45 5.74 16.91
CA ASN A 12 2.73 5.38 16.30
C ASN A 12 2.90 3.86 16.28
N GLY A 13 3.36 3.31 15.17
CA GLY A 13 3.39 1.89 14.87
C GLY A 13 2.19 1.41 14.05
N TYR A 14 1.98 0.11 13.96
CA TYR A 14 0.96 -0.52 13.14
C TYR A 14 -0.43 -0.46 13.79
N ASN A 15 -1.39 0.08 13.04
CA ASN A 15 -2.79 0.19 13.42
C ASN A 15 -3.60 -0.74 12.51
N ALA A 16 -4.01 -1.90 12.99
CA ALA A 16 -4.81 -2.85 12.24
C ALA A 16 -6.27 -2.36 12.10
N TYR A 17 -6.78 -2.32 10.87
CA TYR A 17 -8.19 -2.10 10.57
C TYR A 17 -8.94 -3.41 10.35
N ILE A 18 -8.30 -4.34 9.66
CA ILE A 18 -8.79 -5.69 9.40
C ILE A 18 -7.66 -6.66 9.75
N ASP A 19 -8.00 -7.67 10.51
CA ASP A 19 -7.11 -8.79 10.87
C ASP A 19 -7.85 -10.09 10.53
N SER A 20 -7.41 -10.77 9.50
CA SER A 20 -8.05 -11.98 8.98
C SER A 20 -8.04 -13.15 9.98
N SER A 21 -7.18 -13.10 11.01
CA SER A 21 -7.13 -14.14 12.05
C SER A 21 -8.29 -14.07 13.05
N VAL A 22 -8.90 -12.88 13.17
CA VAL A 22 -10.03 -12.60 14.10
C VAL A 22 -11.26 -12.06 13.39
N ASP A 23 -11.16 -11.83 12.07
CA ASP A 23 -12.24 -11.31 11.25
C ASP A 23 -13.24 -12.42 10.89
N ASP A 24 -14.45 -12.28 11.38
CA ASP A 24 -15.58 -13.19 11.08
C ASP A 24 -16.32 -12.83 9.78
N MET A 25 -15.91 -11.76 9.08
CA MET A 25 -16.53 -11.30 7.84
C MET A 25 -15.99 -12.01 6.59
N GLY A 26 -14.90 -12.76 6.73
CA GLY A 26 -14.32 -13.53 5.64
C GLY A 26 -13.62 -12.68 4.58
N THR A 27 -13.05 -11.55 4.98
CA THR A 27 -12.30 -10.66 4.06
C THR A 27 -11.06 -11.33 3.46
N GLN A 28 -10.49 -12.31 4.16
CA GLN A 28 -9.25 -13.02 3.80
C GLN A 28 -8.03 -12.11 3.65
N MET A 29 -8.12 -10.88 4.13
CA MET A 29 -7.08 -9.87 4.04
C MET A 29 -6.80 -9.24 5.39
N ASP A 30 -5.54 -8.89 5.65
CA ASP A 30 -5.19 -7.96 6.69
C ASP A 30 -4.99 -6.58 6.06
N VAL A 31 -5.51 -5.56 6.71
CA VAL A 31 -5.38 -4.17 6.28
C VAL A 31 -5.08 -3.29 7.48
N GLY A 32 -4.10 -2.42 7.33
CA GLY A 32 -3.77 -1.47 8.38
C GLY A 32 -2.96 -0.28 7.90
N LEU A 33 -2.78 0.65 8.82
CA LEU A 33 -1.96 1.85 8.64
C LEU A 33 -0.79 1.80 9.60
N LEU A 34 0.41 1.98 9.07
CA LEU A 34 1.64 2.12 9.84
C LEU A 34 2.01 3.60 9.93
N LEU A 35 2.06 4.12 11.15
CA LEU A 35 2.57 5.45 11.44
C LEU A 35 3.98 5.34 11.99
N MET A 36 4.90 6.15 11.46
CA MET A 36 6.30 6.16 11.87
C MET A 36 6.79 7.60 12.05
N GLU A 37 7.57 7.81 13.10
CA GLU A 37 8.30 9.06 13.29
C GLU A 37 9.73 8.94 12.72
N ALA A 38 10.39 10.08 12.52
CA ALA A 38 11.76 10.11 12.03
C ALA A 38 12.70 9.28 12.93
N GLY A 39 13.42 8.31 12.34
CA GLY A 39 14.30 7.39 13.02
C GLY A 39 13.66 6.06 13.40
N ASP A 40 12.35 5.92 13.27
CA ASP A 40 11.68 4.64 13.53
C ASP A 40 12.05 3.60 12.47
N THR A 41 12.10 2.36 12.92
CA THR A 41 12.28 1.20 12.04
C THR A 41 11.18 0.19 12.30
N TYR A 42 10.57 -0.34 11.24
CA TYR A 42 9.54 -1.36 11.32
C TYR A 42 9.88 -2.55 10.43
N THR A 43 9.74 -3.76 10.95
CA THR A 43 10.02 -4.98 10.21
C THR A 43 8.75 -5.79 9.98
N ILE A 44 8.55 -6.22 8.74
CA ILE A 44 7.47 -7.12 8.34
C ILE A 44 8.12 -8.42 7.84
N GLU A 45 7.69 -9.55 8.36
CA GLU A 45 8.10 -10.87 7.90
C GLU A 45 6.92 -11.84 8.08
N GLU A 46 6.30 -12.24 6.98
CA GLU A 46 5.11 -13.08 6.99
C GLU A 46 5.43 -14.46 6.44
N ALA A 47 5.07 -15.51 7.18
CA ALA A 47 5.38 -16.89 6.79
C ALA A 47 4.52 -17.39 5.62
N GLU A 48 3.27 -16.93 5.53
CA GLU A 48 2.25 -17.45 4.60
C GLU A 48 1.60 -16.35 3.74
N LYS A 49 1.75 -15.08 4.14
CA LYS A 49 1.09 -13.96 3.47
C LYS A 49 2.06 -13.18 2.59
N GLU A 50 1.61 -12.85 1.39
CA GLU A 50 2.20 -11.76 0.62
C GLU A 50 1.84 -10.42 1.25
N THR A 51 2.66 -9.42 1.03
CA THR A 51 2.52 -8.10 1.63
C THR A 51 2.69 -7.00 0.60
N ALA A 52 1.75 -6.07 0.57
CA ALA A 52 1.90 -4.81 -0.14
C ALA A 52 2.07 -3.67 0.87
N VAL A 53 3.05 -2.79 0.61
CA VAL A 53 3.37 -1.62 1.43
C VAL A 53 3.39 -0.39 0.54
N LEU A 54 2.39 0.48 0.69
CA LEU A 54 2.20 1.70 -0.07
C LEU A 54 2.51 2.92 0.81
N LEU A 55 3.40 3.79 0.36
CA LEU A 55 3.67 5.06 1.04
C LEU A 55 2.55 6.07 0.74
N PHE A 56 1.84 6.53 1.77
CA PHE A 56 0.86 7.61 1.66
C PHE A 56 1.54 8.98 1.77
N SER A 57 2.41 9.13 2.77
CA SER A 57 3.19 10.36 2.94
C SER A 57 4.46 10.11 3.74
N GLY A 58 5.46 10.96 3.56
CA GLY A 58 6.72 10.94 4.29
C GLY A 58 7.92 10.49 3.47
N THR A 59 9.02 10.21 4.15
CA THR A 59 10.29 9.77 3.56
C THR A 59 10.73 8.48 4.23
N VAL A 60 10.82 7.39 3.46
CA VAL A 60 11.06 6.03 3.98
C VAL A 60 12.07 5.29 3.10
N THR A 61 13.03 4.64 3.73
CA THR A 61 13.85 3.62 3.06
C THR A 61 13.17 2.27 3.21
N TYR A 62 12.87 1.62 2.09
CA TYR A 62 12.46 0.23 1.98
C TYR A 62 13.69 -0.64 1.76
N GLN A 63 13.80 -1.73 2.51
CA GLN A 63 14.84 -2.74 2.32
C GLN A 63 14.22 -4.13 2.31
N TRP A 64 14.55 -4.95 1.31
CA TRP A 64 14.14 -6.35 1.20
C TRP A 64 15.21 -7.17 0.50
N GLY A 65 15.63 -8.28 1.10
CA GLY A 65 16.81 -9.01 0.63
C GLY A 65 18.02 -8.10 0.50
N ASP A 66 18.64 -8.08 -0.68
CA ASP A 66 19.80 -7.22 -1.01
C ASP A 66 19.36 -5.93 -1.73
N GLN A 67 18.06 -5.67 -1.82
CA GLN A 67 17.51 -4.51 -2.51
C GLN A 67 17.16 -3.40 -1.51
N THR A 68 17.27 -2.17 -1.97
CA THR A 68 16.85 -0.99 -1.22
C THR A 68 16.22 0.05 -2.16
N CYS A 69 15.25 0.79 -1.64
CA CYS A 69 14.62 1.91 -2.34
C CYS A 69 14.37 3.05 -1.35
N GLU A 70 14.81 4.24 -1.68
CA GLU A 70 14.44 5.46 -0.96
C GLU A 70 13.20 6.04 -1.61
N ALA A 71 12.14 6.22 -0.83
CA ALA A 71 10.86 6.74 -1.27
C ALA A 71 10.59 8.06 -0.54
N ASP A 72 10.31 9.10 -1.30
CA ASP A 72 9.93 10.42 -0.78
C ASP A 72 8.59 10.82 -1.41
N ARG A 73 7.56 10.94 -0.57
CA ARG A 73 6.21 11.31 -0.98
C ARG A 73 5.64 12.30 0.04
N PRO A 74 5.77 13.60 -0.19
CA PRO A 74 5.28 14.60 0.76
C PRO A 74 3.78 14.49 1.06
N ASP A 75 2.96 14.12 0.06
CA ASP A 75 1.53 13.85 0.22
C ASP A 75 1.02 12.94 -0.92
N CYS A 76 -0.14 12.30 -0.71
CA CYS A 76 -0.74 11.38 -1.68
C CYS A 76 -1.59 12.08 -2.77
N PHE A 77 -1.80 13.39 -2.69
CA PHE A 77 -2.67 14.12 -3.63
C PHE A 77 -1.89 14.74 -4.79
N HIS A 78 -0.65 15.15 -4.56
CA HIS A 78 0.16 15.89 -5.52
C HIS A 78 1.43 15.16 -5.95
N HIS A 79 1.75 14.02 -5.30
CA HIS A 79 3.00 13.30 -5.52
C HIS A 79 2.74 11.84 -5.89
N GLU A 80 3.60 11.33 -6.76
CA GLU A 80 3.51 9.96 -7.24
C GLU A 80 3.86 8.95 -6.13
N ALA A 81 3.31 7.76 -6.27
CA ALA A 81 3.35 6.74 -5.24
C ALA A 81 4.53 5.77 -5.35
N PHE A 82 4.90 5.21 -4.20
CA PHE A 82 5.83 4.10 -4.07
C PHE A 82 5.11 2.93 -3.39
N CYS A 83 5.14 1.76 -4.00
CA CYS A 83 4.50 0.57 -3.47
C CYS A 83 5.38 -0.66 -3.65
N LEU A 84 5.72 -1.33 -2.55
CA LEU A 84 6.41 -2.62 -2.57
C LEU A 84 5.38 -3.74 -2.48
N LEU A 85 5.41 -4.67 -3.45
CA LEU A 85 4.71 -5.96 -3.39
C LEU A 85 5.74 -7.07 -3.16
N ALA A 86 5.62 -7.79 -2.06
CA ALA A 86 6.56 -8.84 -1.68
C ALA A 86 5.85 -10.17 -1.39
N PRO A 87 6.41 -11.32 -1.83
CA PRO A 87 5.86 -12.64 -1.50
C PRO A 87 6.06 -12.97 -0.02
N ARG A 88 5.37 -14.01 0.42
CA ARG A 88 5.61 -14.61 1.74
C ARG A 88 7.11 -14.85 2.00
N LYS A 89 7.51 -14.90 3.27
CA LYS A 89 8.89 -15.14 3.73
C LYS A 89 9.90 -14.06 3.32
N THR A 90 9.44 -12.97 2.73
CA THR A 90 10.28 -11.81 2.47
C THR A 90 10.34 -10.95 3.72
N LYS A 91 11.54 -10.74 4.24
CA LYS A 91 11.77 -9.76 5.29
C LYS A 91 11.85 -8.38 4.67
N ILE A 92 10.91 -7.51 5.07
CA ILE A 92 10.87 -6.10 4.67
C ILE A 92 11.27 -5.29 5.90
N VAL A 93 12.22 -4.37 5.74
CA VAL A 93 12.59 -3.40 6.78
C VAL A 93 12.31 -2.01 6.23
N LEU A 94 11.53 -1.24 7.00
CA LEU A 94 11.16 0.13 6.71
C LEU A 94 11.87 1.03 7.70
N THR A 95 12.56 2.08 7.22
CA THR A 95 13.21 3.08 8.07
C THR A 95 12.67 4.45 7.69
N ALA A 96 12.03 5.13 8.62
CA ALA A 96 11.46 6.46 8.40
C ALA A 96 12.51 7.56 8.62
N HIS A 97 12.57 8.53 7.73
CA HIS A 97 13.43 9.71 7.82
C HIS A 97 12.65 10.99 8.17
N ALA A 98 11.32 10.91 8.08
CA ALA A 98 10.37 11.94 8.48
C ALA A 98 9.12 11.26 9.07
N HIS A 99 8.18 12.05 9.61
CA HIS A 99 6.85 11.51 9.90
C HIS A 99 6.28 10.87 8.64
N SER A 100 5.88 9.61 8.72
CA SER A 100 5.49 8.83 7.55
C SER A 100 4.26 7.99 7.84
N GLU A 101 3.40 7.90 6.82
CA GLU A 101 2.18 7.09 6.84
C GLU A 101 2.23 6.07 5.70
N LEU A 102 2.08 4.78 6.05
CA LEU A 102 2.12 3.69 5.08
C LEU A 102 0.88 2.80 5.22
N TYR A 103 0.25 2.54 4.10
CA TYR A 103 -0.81 1.54 4.00
C TYR A 103 -0.20 0.15 3.81
N ILE A 104 -0.66 -0.81 4.60
CA ILE A 104 -0.20 -2.20 4.53
C ILE A 104 -1.38 -3.11 4.29
N GLN A 105 -1.26 -3.95 3.26
CA GLN A 105 -2.25 -4.94 2.86
C GLN A 105 -1.57 -6.31 2.74
N LYS A 106 -2.20 -7.36 3.29
CA LYS A 106 -1.64 -8.72 3.26
C LYS A 106 -2.73 -9.74 2.96
N THR A 107 -2.39 -10.81 2.26
CA THR A 107 -3.25 -11.98 2.08
C THR A 107 -2.43 -13.25 1.97
N VAL A 108 -3.04 -14.40 2.27
CA VAL A 108 -2.37 -15.70 2.12
C VAL A 108 -2.10 -15.96 0.63
N ASN A 109 -0.84 -16.18 0.30
CA ASN A 109 -0.42 -16.54 -1.05
C ASN A 109 0.71 -17.58 -0.99
N ASP A 110 0.48 -18.73 -1.61
CA ASP A 110 1.44 -19.84 -1.68
C ASP A 110 2.35 -19.77 -2.92
N THR A 111 2.12 -18.80 -3.80
CA THR A 111 2.95 -18.56 -4.98
C THR A 111 4.25 -17.86 -4.60
N ASP A 112 5.38 -18.43 -5.01
CA ASP A 112 6.68 -17.79 -4.84
C ASP A 112 7.01 -16.94 -6.08
N TYR A 113 7.39 -15.68 -5.86
CA TYR A 113 7.77 -14.72 -6.89
C TYR A 113 8.84 -13.75 -6.35
N GLN A 114 9.41 -12.93 -7.21
CA GLN A 114 10.33 -11.88 -6.78
C GLN A 114 9.55 -10.65 -6.35
N ALA A 115 9.95 -10.03 -5.25
CA ALA A 115 9.36 -8.77 -4.81
C ALA A 115 9.53 -7.68 -5.90
N VAL A 116 8.47 -6.88 -6.06
CA VAL A 116 8.41 -5.82 -7.08
C VAL A 116 8.20 -4.48 -6.38
N MET A 117 9.08 -3.51 -6.67
CA MET A 117 8.92 -2.13 -6.25
C MET A 117 8.32 -1.32 -7.40
N TYR A 118 7.13 -0.80 -7.17
CA TYR A 118 6.45 0.13 -8.07
C TYR A 118 6.83 1.55 -7.67
N THR A 119 7.40 2.28 -8.62
CA THR A 119 7.88 3.65 -8.45
C THR A 119 7.13 4.59 -9.40
N PRO A 120 7.28 5.91 -9.25
CA PRO A 120 6.68 6.88 -10.17
C PRO A 120 6.87 6.58 -11.66
N GLU A 121 8.02 5.99 -12.02
CA GLU A 121 8.37 5.68 -13.41
C GLU A 121 7.70 4.41 -13.93
N THR A 122 7.24 3.53 -13.03
CA THR A 122 6.70 2.21 -13.39
C THR A 122 5.20 2.09 -13.24
N VAL A 123 4.57 2.99 -12.49
CA VAL A 123 3.13 3.02 -12.28
C VAL A 123 2.42 3.59 -13.50
N GLN A 124 1.39 2.88 -13.97
CA GLN A 124 0.55 3.36 -15.07
C GLN A 124 -0.58 4.22 -14.52
N THR A 125 -0.68 5.45 -15.02
CA THR A 125 -1.78 6.37 -14.70
C THR A 125 -2.76 6.42 -15.85
N GLN A 126 -4.03 6.21 -15.55
CA GLN A 126 -5.15 6.37 -16.50
C GLN A 126 -5.98 7.58 -16.08
N HIS A 127 -6.35 8.40 -17.05
CA HIS A 127 -7.28 9.51 -16.85
C HIS A 127 -8.67 9.09 -17.32
N ALA A 128 -9.66 9.14 -16.44
CA ALA A 128 -11.03 8.79 -16.71
C ALA A 128 -11.97 9.98 -16.48
N GLY A 129 -13.05 10.07 -17.27
CA GLY A 129 -14.04 11.14 -17.15
C GLY A 129 -13.62 12.48 -17.72
N CYS A 130 -12.51 12.54 -18.49
CA CYS A 130 -11.93 13.80 -19.02
C CYS A 130 -12.75 14.49 -20.12
N ASN A 131 -13.90 13.96 -20.52
CA ASN A 131 -14.73 14.50 -21.60
C ASN A 131 -15.78 15.52 -21.13
N GLY A 132 -15.68 16.00 -19.89
CA GLY A 132 -16.66 16.93 -19.30
C GLY A 132 -18.01 16.28 -18.98
N GLU A 133 -18.07 14.96 -18.94
CA GLU A 133 -19.28 14.23 -18.53
C GLU A 133 -19.67 14.60 -17.12
N LEU A 134 -20.99 14.72 -16.88
CA LEU A 134 -21.56 15.13 -15.58
C LEU A 134 -20.92 16.42 -15.03
N LEU A 135 -20.67 17.42 -15.90
CA LEU A 135 -20.05 18.70 -15.53
C LEU A 135 -18.63 18.59 -14.97
N GLY A 136 -17.88 17.58 -15.38
CA GLY A 136 -16.52 17.31 -14.90
C GLY A 136 -16.42 16.52 -13.59
N CYS A 137 -17.53 16.22 -12.93
CA CYS A 137 -17.53 15.49 -11.64
C CYS A 137 -17.01 14.04 -11.72
N MET A 138 -16.75 13.53 -12.91
CA MET A 138 -16.23 12.18 -13.14
C MET A 138 -14.73 12.16 -13.45
N GLU A 139 -14.09 13.31 -13.46
CA GLU A 139 -12.66 13.41 -13.76
C GLU A 139 -11.84 12.83 -12.61
N ARG A 140 -11.04 11.83 -12.92
CA ARG A 140 -10.18 11.16 -11.94
C ARG A 140 -8.94 10.55 -12.58
N GLU A 141 -7.90 10.45 -11.80
CA GLU A 141 -6.70 9.68 -12.10
C GLU A 141 -6.80 8.33 -11.41
N ILE A 142 -6.51 7.26 -12.15
CA ILE A 142 -6.47 5.89 -11.65
C ILE A 142 -5.03 5.41 -11.79
N LYS A 143 -4.36 5.17 -10.67
CA LYS A 143 -2.99 4.65 -10.60
C LYS A 143 -3.06 3.20 -10.17
N THR A 144 -2.78 2.28 -11.07
CA THR A 144 -2.74 0.85 -10.77
C THR A 144 -1.30 0.43 -10.55
N PHE A 145 -0.99 -0.01 -9.34
CA PHE A 145 0.34 -0.58 -9.03
C PHE A 145 0.40 -1.99 -9.59
N PHE A 146 -0.49 -2.86 -9.13
CA PHE A 146 -0.57 -4.21 -9.62
C PHE A 146 -2.02 -4.73 -9.67
N ASP A 147 -2.26 -5.56 -10.67
CA ASP A 147 -3.51 -6.24 -10.93
C ASP A 147 -3.25 -7.60 -11.60
N TYR A 148 -4.29 -8.24 -12.13
CA TYR A 148 -4.17 -9.54 -12.78
C TYR A 148 -3.36 -9.53 -14.09
N ASP A 149 -3.24 -8.39 -14.74
CA ASP A 149 -2.55 -8.27 -16.02
C ASP A 149 -1.02 -8.13 -15.81
N ASN A 150 -0.60 -7.34 -14.83
CA ASN A 150 0.81 -7.06 -14.58
C ASN A 150 1.43 -7.89 -13.44
N ALA A 151 0.61 -8.46 -12.54
CA ALA A 151 1.06 -9.30 -11.43
C ALA A 151 0.15 -10.53 -11.22
N PRO A 152 0.03 -11.44 -12.23
CA PRO A 152 -0.87 -12.59 -12.15
C PRO A 152 -0.48 -13.61 -11.06
N PHE A 153 0.66 -13.44 -10.44
CA PHE A 153 1.14 -14.24 -9.31
C PHE A 153 0.61 -13.74 -7.96
N SER A 154 0.13 -12.51 -7.90
CA SER A 154 -0.48 -11.94 -6.68
C SER A 154 -1.94 -12.32 -6.57
N LYS A 155 -2.42 -12.48 -5.33
CA LYS A 155 -3.84 -12.66 -5.00
C LYS A 155 -4.50 -11.35 -4.56
N MET A 156 -3.79 -10.25 -4.70
CA MET A 156 -4.27 -8.90 -4.40
C MET A 156 -4.25 -8.02 -5.65
N VAL A 157 -5.03 -6.97 -5.59
CA VAL A 157 -4.99 -5.84 -6.51
C VAL A 157 -4.84 -4.57 -5.67
N LEU A 158 -3.99 -3.65 -6.08
CA LEU A 158 -3.81 -2.38 -5.40
C LEU A 158 -3.62 -1.23 -6.39
N GLY A 159 -4.32 -0.16 -6.12
CA GLY A 159 -4.22 1.09 -6.87
C GLY A 159 -4.75 2.26 -6.05
N GLU A 160 -4.57 3.44 -6.57
CA GLU A 160 -5.12 4.69 -6.04
C GLU A 160 -6.07 5.32 -7.05
N VAL A 161 -7.12 5.94 -6.57
CA VAL A 161 -8.03 6.77 -7.39
C VAL A 161 -8.05 8.17 -6.78
N LEU A 162 -7.55 9.14 -7.54
CA LEU A 162 -7.60 10.54 -7.19
C LEU A 162 -8.75 11.20 -7.96
N ASN A 163 -9.73 11.71 -7.22
CA ASN A 163 -10.82 12.51 -7.81
C ASN A 163 -10.43 13.99 -7.74
N HIS A 164 -10.52 14.67 -8.85
CA HIS A 164 -10.33 16.11 -8.92
C HIS A 164 -11.61 16.85 -8.49
N PRO A 165 -11.49 17.99 -7.79
CA PRO A 165 -12.66 18.77 -7.36
C PRO A 165 -13.42 19.44 -8.51
#